data_85fd37dfb58b587c9c6ae2ab9bf4766f
#
_entry.id   85fd37dfb58b587c9c6ae2ab9bf4766f
#
_cell.length_a   1.000
_cell.length_b   1.000
_cell.length_c   1.000
_cell.angle_alpha   90.00
_cell.angle_beta   90.00
_cell.angle_gamma   90.00
#
_symmetry.space_group_name_H-M   'P 1'
#
loop_
_entity.id
_entity.type
_entity.pdbx_description
1 polymer ?
#
loop_
_entity_poly.entity_id
_entity_poly.type
_entity_poly.pdbx_seq_one_letter_code
_entity_poly.pdbx_strand_id
1 'polypeptide(L)'
;VGNNEAADIDMFTRDLSGFHKSDSVHYDALLYGCIEQREILDALIEPLLDRKLDEISPIEHAVMWMGAYEFQHCIDVPWRVVLNEYIELAKSFGGTDGHKYVNGVLNGLAPKLRALEVESDRAKGKLRD
;
A
#
# COMPACT_ATOMS: atom_id res chain seq x y z
N VAL A 1 -7.16 21.65 -1.93
CA VAL A 1 -6.37 20.50 -2.21
C VAL A 1 -5.86 19.89 -0.93
N GLY A 2 -4.89 20.48 -0.26
CA GLY A 2 -4.39 19.93 1.00
C GLY A 2 -5.45 19.82 2.09
N ASN A 3 -6.40 20.74 2.10
CA ASN A 3 -7.48 20.74 3.08
C ASN A 3 -8.50 19.64 2.86
N ASN A 4 -8.68 19.21 1.61
CA ASN A 4 -9.65 18.19 1.27
C ASN A 4 -9.07 16.78 1.32
N GLU A 5 -7.75 16.67 1.28
CA GLU A 5 -7.07 15.38 1.26
C GLU A 5 -7.37 14.54 2.49
N ALA A 6 -7.32 15.15 3.67
CA ALA A 6 -7.63 14.44 4.91
C ALA A 6 -9.10 14.01 4.96
N ALA A 7 -10.01 14.87 4.49
CA ALA A 7 -11.43 14.55 4.45
C ALA A 7 -11.71 13.40 3.47
N ASP A 8 -11.06 13.43 2.30
CA ASP A 8 -11.19 12.36 1.32
C ASP A 8 -10.65 11.04 1.85
N ILE A 9 -9.55 11.09 2.58
CA ILE A 9 -8.96 9.91 3.21
C ILE A 9 -9.89 9.38 4.30
N ASP A 10 -10.52 10.24 5.09
CA ASP A 10 -11.48 9.83 6.11
C ASP A 10 -12.67 9.11 5.50
N MET A 11 -13.23 9.65 4.42
CA MET A 11 -14.32 8.99 3.70
C MET A 11 -13.88 7.63 3.19
N PHE A 12 -12.69 7.57 2.63
CA PHE A 12 -12.13 6.34 2.13
C PHE A 12 -11.90 5.32 3.25
N THR A 13 -11.44 5.79 4.41
CA THR A 13 -11.25 4.95 5.59
C THR A 13 -12.57 4.31 6.03
N ARG A 14 -13.65 5.05 5.96
CA ARG A 14 -14.98 4.52 6.30
C ARG A 14 -15.41 3.43 5.34
N ASP A 15 -15.13 3.59 4.05
CA ASP A 15 -15.42 2.58 3.06
C ASP A 15 -14.58 1.32 3.29
N LEU A 16 -13.30 1.49 3.62
CA LEU A 16 -12.44 0.38 3.99
C LEU A 16 -12.92 -0.31 5.24
N SER A 17 -13.37 0.45 6.23
CA SER A 17 -13.92 -0.08 7.48
C SER A 17 -15.18 -0.89 7.22
N GLY A 18 -16.00 -0.47 6.25
CA GLY A 18 -17.16 -1.23 5.83
C GLY A 18 -16.81 -2.56 5.21
N PHE A 19 -15.67 -2.61 4.51
CA PHE A 19 -15.18 -3.82 3.89
C PHE A 19 -14.56 -4.78 4.92
N HIS A 20 -13.81 -4.23 5.88
CA HIS A 20 -13.15 -5.00 6.93
C HIS A 20 -13.56 -4.44 8.30
N LYS A 21 -14.79 -4.72 8.71
CA LYS A 21 -15.34 -4.17 9.95
C LYS A 21 -14.48 -4.37 11.19
N SER A 22 -13.91 -5.55 11.32
CA SER A 22 -13.08 -5.90 12.49
C SER A 22 -11.75 -5.15 12.52
N ASP A 23 -11.34 -4.57 11.39
CA ASP A 23 -10.02 -3.96 11.24
C ASP A 23 -10.08 -2.44 11.10
N SER A 24 -11.25 -1.82 11.36
CA SER A 24 -11.41 -0.38 11.18
C SER A 24 -10.40 0.45 11.97
N VAL A 25 -10.13 0.07 13.21
CA VAL A 25 -9.16 0.78 14.06
C VAL A 25 -7.75 0.69 13.47
N HIS A 26 -7.40 -0.47 12.97
CA HIS A 26 -6.10 -0.70 12.35
C HIS A 26 -5.92 0.18 11.10
N TYR A 27 -6.91 0.21 10.22
CA TYR A 27 -6.83 1.03 9.01
C TYR A 27 -6.81 2.53 9.34
N ASP A 28 -7.58 2.96 10.32
CA ASP A 28 -7.56 4.36 10.76
C ASP A 28 -6.17 4.75 11.22
N ALA A 29 -5.56 3.93 12.08
CA ALA A 29 -4.22 4.21 12.60
C ALA A 29 -3.18 4.25 11.46
N LEU A 30 -3.29 3.33 10.51
CA LEU A 30 -2.39 3.29 9.36
C LEU A 30 -2.51 4.55 8.51
N LEU A 31 -3.72 4.98 8.22
CA LEU A 31 -3.94 6.17 7.40
C LEU A 31 -3.44 7.44 8.06
N TYR A 32 -3.64 7.59 9.37
CA TYR A 32 -3.08 8.74 10.09
C TYR A 32 -1.55 8.73 10.03
N GLY A 33 -0.94 7.56 10.22
CA GLY A 33 0.50 7.42 10.07
C GLY A 33 0.99 7.76 8.67
N CYS A 34 0.24 7.35 7.65
CA CYS A 34 0.55 7.66 6.26
C CYS A 34 0.48 9.17 6.00
N ILE A 35 -0.52 9.85 6.54
CA ILE A 35 -0.67 11.29 6.37
C ILE A 35 0.54 12.01 6.97
N GLU A 36 0.99 11.59 8.16
CA GLU A 36 2.15 12.18 8.80
C GLU A 36 3.43 11.96 8.01
N GLN A 37 3.53 10.82 7.32
CA GLN A 37 4.73 10.44 6.57
C GLN A 37 4.54 10.54 5.05
N ARG A 38 3.53 11.29 4.60
CA ARG A 38 3.18 11.30 3.18
C ARG A 38 4.33 11.69 2.26
N GLU A 39 5.16 12.61 2.66
CA GLU A 39 6.29 13.03 1.83
C GLU A 39 7.32 11.92 1.68
N ILE A 40 7.59 11.19 2.75
CA ILE A 40 8.51 10.06 2.75
C ILE A 40 7.93 8.93 1.89
N LEU A 41 6.65 8.64 2.07
CA LEU A 41 5.99 7.57 1.33
C LEU A 41 5.91 7.89 -0.16
N ASP A 42 5.58 9.13 -0.51
CA ASP A 42 5.53 9.55 -1.90
C ASP A 42 6.92 9.50 -2.55
N ALA A 43 7.96 9.85 -1.80
CA ALA A 43 9.32 9.75 -2.30
C ALA A 43 9.72 8.31 -2.60
N LEU A 44 9.19 7.35 -1.86
CA LEU A 44 9.42 5.94 -2.12
C LEU A 44 8.63 5.41 -3.31
N ILE A 45 7.40 5.88 -3.46
CA ILE A 45 6.47 5.41 -4.49
C ILE A 45 6.78 6.02 -5.86
N GLU A 46 7.08 7.31 -5.88
CA GLU A 46 7.22 8.07 -7.13
C GLU A 46 8.20 7.47 -8.13
N PRO A 47 9.39 7.00 -7.74
CA PRO A 47 10.32 6.39 -8.70
C PRO A 47 9.80 5.12 -9.37
N LEU A 48 8.78 4.50 -8.80
CA LEU A 48 8.20 3.27 -9.34
C LEU A 48 6.98 3.53 -10.22
N LEU A 49 6.56 4.79 -10.31
CA LEU A 49 5.43 5.17 -11.14
C LEU A 49 5.89 5.48 -12.56
N ASP A 50 5.04 5.15 -13.52
CA ASP A 50 5.23 5.56 -14.91
C ASP A 50 4.46 6.82 -15.25
N ARG A 51 3.87 7.45 -14.25
CA ARG A 51 3.07 8.67 -14.36
C ARG A 51 3.25 9.52 -13.11
N LYS A 52 2.70 10.72 -13.13
CA LYS A 52 2.82 11.64 -11.99
C LYS A 52 1.89 11.21 -10.85
N LEU A 53 2.25 11.57 -9.63
CA LEU A 53 1.44 11.27 -8.46
C LEU A 53 0.02 11.81 -8.57
N ASP A 54 -0.15 13.00 -9.15
CA ASP A 54 -1.46 13.60 -9.29
C ASP A 54 -2.32 12.95 -10.38
N GLU A 55 -1.74 12.07 -11.17
CA GLU A 55 -2.47 11.29 -12.17
C GLU A 55 -3.01 9.97 -11.62
N ILE A 56 -2.66 9.62 -10.39
CA ILE A 56 -3.10 8.39 -9.74
C ILE A 56 -4.40 8.67 -8.98
N SER A 57 -5.33 7.73 -9.00
CA SER A 57 -6.56 7.91 -8.24
C SER A 57 -6.25 7.99 -6.74
N PRO A 58 -7.02 8.78 -5.98
CA PRO A 58 -6.82 8.87 -4.53
C PRO A 58 -6.89 7.52 -3.83
N ILE A 59 -7.73 6.62 -4.33
CA ILE A 59 -7.88 5.28 -3.77
C ILE A 59 -6.60 4.47 -3.95
N GLU A 60 -6.07 4.44 -5.16
CA GLU A 60 -4.82 3.73 -5.45
C GLU A 60 -3.67 4.30 -4.64
N HIS A 61 -3.60 5.63 -4.55
CA HIS A 61 -2.56 6.32 -3.80
C HIS A 61 -2.61 5.94 -2.31
N ALA A 62 -3.81 5.95 -1.72
CA ALA A 62 -4.00 5.57 -0.33
C ALA A 62 -3.61 4.11 -0.07
N VAL A 63 -3.97 3.21 -0.98
CA VAL A 63 -3.60 1.79 -0.87
C VAL A 63 -2.10 1.61 -0.93
N MET A 64 -1.43 2.33 -1.84
CA MET A 64 0.04 2.30 -1.93
C MET A 64 0.70 2.84 -0.66
N TRP A 65 0.18 3.91 -0.09
CA TRP A 65 0.66 4.45 1.18
C TRP A 65 0.58 3.42 2.29
N MET A 66 -0.58 2.77 2.43
CA MET A 66 -0.78 1.78 3.49
C MET A 66 0.15 0.59 3.34
N GLY A 67 0.30 0.09 2.11
CA GLY A 67 1.21 -1.00 1.85
C GLY A 67 2.66 -0.64 2.18
N ALA A 68 3.10 0.53 1.73
CA ALA A 68 4.45 1.01 2.01
C ALA A 68 4.67 1.21 3.51
N TYR A 69 3.70 1.78 4.18
CA TYR A 69 3.77 2.00 5.63
C TYR A 69 3.89 0.68 6.39
N GLU A 70 3.10 -0.33 6.04
CA GLU A 70 3.19 -1.62 6.68
C GLU A 70 4.52 -2.32 6.39
N PHE A 71 5.05 -2.18 5.19
CA PHE A 71 6.39 -2.70 4.91
C PHE A 71 7.43 -2.10 5.84
N GLN A 72 7.33 -0.82 6.15
CA GLN A 72 8.29 -0.12 7.00
C GLN A 72 8.10 -0.37 8.50
N HIS A 73 6.84 -0.41 8.95
CA HIS A 73 6.53 -0.33 10.38
C HIS A 73 5.92 -1.59 10.97
N CYS A 74 5.38 -2.48 10.15
CA CYS A 74 4.75 -3.71 10.63
C CYS A 74 5.60 -4.92 10.23
N ILE A 75 6.83 -4.94 10.68
CA ILE A 75 7.83 -5.93 10.25
C ILE A 75 7.50 -7.35 10.71
N ASP A 76 6.62 -7.51 11.68
CA ASP A 76 6.14 -8.80 12.14
C ASP A 76 5.14 -9.43 11.17
N VAL A 77 4.59 -8.65 10.24
CA VAL A 77 3.70 -9.17 9.19
C VAL A 77 4.55 -9.49 7.96
N PRO A 78 4.52 -10.73 7.45
CA PRO A 78 5.32 -11.10 6.27
C PRO A 78 4.99 -10.23 5.06
N TRP A 79 6.01 -9.92 4.28
CA TRP A 79 5.84 -8.99 3.14
C TRP A 79 4.81 -9.49 2.13
N ARG A 80 4.73 -10.81 1.91
CA ARG A 80 3.76 -11.38 0.98
C ARG A 80 2.32 -11.23 1.47
N VAL A 81 2.14 -11.28 2.78
CA VAL A 81 0.83 -11.05 3.39
C VAL A 81 0.40 -9.61 3.20
N VAL A 82 1.30 -8.66 3.45
CA VAL A 82 1.05 -7.25 3.21
C VAL A 82 0.69 -7.01 1.75
N LEU A 83 1.52 -7.51 0.85
CA LEU A 83 1.32 -7.35 -0.58
C LEU A 83 -0.05 -7.86 -1.01
N ASN A 84 -0.36 -9.10 -0.63
CA ASN A 84 -1.60 -9.75 -1.04
C ASN A 84 -2.83 -9.04 -0.49
N GLU A 85 -2.77 -8.58 0.75
CA GLU A 85 -3.86 -7.87 1.39
C GLU A 85 -4.22 -6.59 0.63
N TYR A 86 -3.21 -5.81 0.26
CA TYR A 86 -3.47 -4.54 -0.43
C TYR A 86 -3.80 -4.71 -1.91
N ILE A 87 -3.34 -5.78 -2.54
CA ILE A 87 -3.77 -6.12 -3.89
C ILE A 87 -5.27 -6.49 -3.88
N GLU A 88 -5.68 -7.31 -2.92
CA GLU A 88 -7.09 -7.69 -2.79
C GLU A 88 -7.98 -6.49 -2.48
N LEU A 89 -7.47 -5.59 -1.64
CA LEU A 89 -8.19 -4.36 -1.32
C LEU A 89 -8.36 -3.49 -2.57
N ALA A 90 -7.31 -3.35 -3.35
CA ALA A 90 -7.35 -2.58 -4.59
C ALA A 90 -8.34 -3.16 -5.59
N LYS A 91 -8.45 -4.48 -5.67
CA LYS A 91 -9.44 -5.14 -6.52
C LYS A 91 -10.86 -4.77 -6.14
N SER A 92 -11.11 -4.56 -4.85
CA SER A 92 -12.44 -4.24 -4.35
C SER A 92 -12.88 -2.81 -4.72
N PHE A 93 -11.93 -1.89 -4.80
CA PHE A 93 -12.24 -0.48 -5.01
C PHE A 93 -11.85 0.04 -6.39
N GLY A 94 -10.86 -0.59 -7.00
CA GLY A 94 -10.29 -0.10 -8.25
C GLY A 94 -11.10 -0.49 -9.46
N GLY A 95 -10.85 0.19 -10.56
CA GLY A 95 -11.28 -0.25 -11.86
C GLY A 95 -10.50 -1.50 -12.28
N THR A 96 -10.70 -1.91 -13.51
CA THR A 96 -10.14 -3.16 -14.01
C THR A 96 -8.63 -3.27 -13.88
N ASP A 97 -7.91 -2.14 -13.97
CA ASP A 97 -6.44 -2.16 -13.98
C ASP A 97 -5.78 -1.56 -12.74
N GLY A 98 -6.57 -0.99 -11.82
CA GLY A 98 -6.03 -0.34 -10.64
C GLY A 98 -5.20 -1.26 -9.77
N HIS A 99 -5.67 -2.49 -9.56
CA HIS A 99 -4.95 -3.45 -8.73
C HIS A 99 -3.63 -3.88 -9.35
N LYS A 100 -3.52 -3.90 -10.66
CA LYS A 100 -2.27 -4.24 -11.35
C LYS A 100 -1.21 -3.17 -11.11
N TYR A 101 -1.64 -1.92 -11.09
CA TYR A 101 -0.76 -0.81 -10.84
C TYR A 101 -0.23 -0.84 -9.41
N VAL A 102 -1.14 -1.03 -8.45
CA VAL A 102 -0.77 -1.19 -7.03
C VAL A 102 0.18 -2.38 -6.85
N ASN A 103 -0.12 -3.49 -7.50
CA ASN A 103 0.72 -4.69 -7.46
C ASN A 103 2.15 -4.37 -7.93
N GLY A 104 2.28 -3.69 -9.07
CA GLY A 104 3.59 -3.32 -9.60
C GLY A 104 4.40 -2.46 -8.66
N VAL A 105 3.75 -1.44 -8.09
CA VAL A 105 4.42 -0.52 -7.17
C VAL A 105 4.84 -1.23 -5.88
N LEU A 106 3.94 -1.99 -5.26
CA LEU A 106 4.25 -2.67 -4.01
C LEU A 106 5.30 -3.78 -4.20
N ASN A 107 5.26 -4.49 -5.33
CA ASN A 107 6.32 -5.45 -5.65
C ASN A 107 7.68 -4.78 -5.83
N GLY A 108 7.70 -3.56 -6.36
CA GLY A 108 8.93 -2.79 -6.49
C GLY A 108 9.43 -2.24 -5.17
N LEU A 109 8.53 -1.96 -4.22
CA LEU A 109 8.90 -1.46 -2.89
C LEU A 109 9.41 -2.57 -1.97
N ALA A 110 8.88 -3.77 -2.06
CA ALA A 110 9.22 -4.86 -1.15
C ALA A 110 10.73 -5.14 -1.09
N PRO A 111 11.47 -5.26 -2.22
CA PRO A 111 12.91 -5.47 -2.15
C PRO A 111 13.67 -4.33 -1.51
N LYS A 112 13.14 -3.12 -1.53
CA LYS A 112 13.77 -1.95 -0.92
C LYS A 112 13.54 -1.89 0.57
N LEU A 113 12.32 -2.22 1.00
CA LEU A 113 11.89 -2.07 2.40
C LEU A 113 11.99 -3.37 3.21
N ARG A 114 11.99 -4.50 2.53
CA ARG A 114 12.07 -5.83 3.15
C ARG A 114 13.11 -6.70 2.45
N ALA A 115 14.28 -6.13 2.19
CA ALA A 115 15.33 -6.75 1.37
C ALA A 115 15.68 -8.18 1.82
N LEU A 116 15.96 -8.37 3.11
CA LEU A 116 16.36 -9.67 3.62
C LEU A 116 15.26 -10.72 3.49
N GLU A 117 14.05 -10.31 3.77
CA GLU A 117 12.88 -11.19 3.70
C GLU A 117 12.60 -11.61 2.26
N VAL A 118 12.64 -10.66 1.33
CA VAL A 118 12.39 -10.93 -0.10
C VAL A 118 13.47 -11.84 -0.66
N GLU A 119 14.74 -11.57 -0.35
CA GLU A 119 15.85 -12.39 -0.81
C GLU A 119 15.75 -13.82 -0.30
N SER A 120 15.39 -13.99 0.97
CA SER A 120 15.20 -15.31 1.57
C SER A 120 14.11 -16.08 0.84
N ASP A 121 12.99 -15.44 0.56
CA ASP A 121 11.88 -16.09 -0.13
C ASP A 121 12.21 -16.44 -1.58
N ARG A 122 12.96 -15.56 -2.27
CA ARG A 122 13.41 -15.84 -3.63
C ARG A 122 14.36 -17.01 -3.69
N ALA A 123 15.26 -17.11 -2.72
CA ALA A 123 16.18 -18.24 -2.63
C ALA A 123 15.42 -19.54 -2.42
N LYS A 124 14.43 -19.53 -1.54
CA LYS A 124 13.57 -20.70 -1.31
C LYS A 124 12.78 -21.07 -2.58
N GLY A 125 12.28 -20.07 -3.30
CA GLY A 125 11.57 -20.29 -4.54
C GLY A 125 12.43 -20.94 -5.61
N LYS A 126 13.70 -20.53 -5.71
CA LYS A 126 14.65 -21.13 -6.64
C LYS A 126 14.91 -22.59 -6.33
N LEU A 127 14.90 -22.96 -5.06
CA LEU A 127 15.11 -24.34 -4.66
C LEU A 127 13.90 -25.22 -4.97
N ARG A 128 12.72 -24.63 -5.03
CA ARG A 128 11.48 -25.37 -5.33
C ARG A 128 11.24 -25.53 -6.82
N ASP A 129 11.70 -24.58 -7.58
CA ASP A 129 11.55 -24.59 -9.02
C ASP A 129 12.73 -25.27 -9.70
#